data_6fb6f5bb1eb2bbf7a2a11a916d5afdfd
#
_entry.id   6fb6f5bb1eb2bbf7a2a11a916d5afdfd
#
_cell.length_a   1.000
_cell.length_b   1.000
_cell.length_c   1.000
_cell.angle_alpha   90.00
_cell.angle_beta   90.00
_cell.angle_gamma   90.00
#
_symmetry.space_group_name_H-M   'P 1'
#
loop_
_entity.id
_entity.type
_entity.pdbx_description
1 polymer ?
#
loop_
_entity_poly.entity_id
_entity_poly.type
_entity_poly.pdbx_seq_one_letter_code
_entity_poly.pdbx_strand_id
1 'polypeptide(L)'
;SLFGCEALDTTLPPQETQEQTAQTKSEKNTAKPQRALEQIYSQLGKRIGLVEEPTAEQIAAVVGLDAKDYEQAYVRYVETDFGADDVYIVLPKEGKDEEGVSHRENILSQLRERKDFRTREFANYDVYNSASIAENALIFERGGYVVMLMLEDNDSARSIIEKYIPERLNLS
;
A
#
# COMPACT_ATOMS: atom_id res chain seq x y z
N SER A 1 -38.97 29.30 -9.54
CA SER A 1 -38.54 29.04 -9.67
C SER A 1 -37.64 28.80 -9.42
N LEU A 2 -37.60 28.57 -9.88
CA LEU A 2 -36.56 28.71 -10.04
C LEU A 2 -35.87 28.71 -8.97
N PHE A 3 -36.30 28.99 -8.05
CA PHE A 3 -35.62 29.03 -7.05
C PHE A 3 -35.23 27.73 -6.56
N GLY A 4 -35.96 26.76 -6.65
CA GLY A 4 -35.63 25.49 -6.11
C GLY A 4 -34.42 24.95 -6.76
N CYS A 5 -34.36 25.12 -7.99
CA CYS A 5 -33.30 24.61 -8.70
C CYS A 5 -32.06 25.26 -8.31
N GLU A 6 -32.15 26.46 -8.04
CA GLU A 6 -31.05 27.12 -7.72
C GLU A 6 -30.53 26.64 -6.47
N ALA A 7 -31.35 26.31 -5.60
CA ALA A 7 -30.89 25.82 -4.34
C ALA A 7 -30.11 24.56 -4.54
N LEU A 8 -30.52 23.75 -5.45
CA LEU A 8 -29.83 22.54 -5.66
C LEU A 8 -28.48 22.82 -6.18
N ASP A 9 -28.38 23.70 -7.09
CA ASP A 9 -27.12 23.98 -7.66
C ASP A 9 -26.21 24.53 -6.65
N THR A 10 -26.73 25.23 -5.69
CA THR A 10 -25.80 25.77 -4.74
C THR A 10 -25.28 24.75 -3.81
N THR A 11 -25.94 23.67 -3.66
CA THR A 11 -25.44 22.74 -2.71
C THR A 11 -24.25 21.99 -3.21
N LEU A 12 -24.26 21.56 -4.40
CA LEU A 12 -23.16 20.80 -4.90
C LEU A 12 -21.89 21.57 -5.05
N PRO A 13 -21.91 22.71 -5.66
CA PRO A 13 -20.68 23.41 -5.87
C PRO A 13 -19.86 23.68 -4.63
N PRO A 14 -20.45 24.04 -3.53
CA PRO A 14 -19.66 24.30 -2.36
C PRO A 14 -18.86 23.09 -1.90
N GLN A 15 -19.45 21.94 -2.04
CA GLN A 15 -18.76 20.77 -1.63
C GLN A 15 -17.59 20.49 -2.54
N GLU A 16 -17.78 20.60 -3.80
CA GLU A 16 -16.72 20.37 -4.71
C GLU A 16 -15.61 21.36 -4.50
N THR A 17 -15.96 22.58 -4.20
CA THR A 17 -14.95 23.57 -3.98
C THR A 17 -14.12 23.21 -2.76
N GLN A 18 -14.75 22.70 -1.75
CA GLN A 18 -14.03 22.32 -0.56
C GLN A 18 -13.08 21.20 -0.86
N GLU A 19 -13.50 20.24 -1.64
CA GLU A 19 -12.67 19.16 -1.97
C GLU A 19 -11.49 19.64 -2.78
N GLN A 20 -11.70 20.53 -3.68
CA GLN A 20 -10.62 21.04 -4.47
C GLN A 20 -9.65 21.80 -3.61
N THR A 21 -10.13 22.53 -2.66
CA THR A 21 -9.25 23.27 -1.79
C THR A 21 -8.41 22.31 -0.98
N ALA A 22 -9.01 21.28 -0.46
CA ALA A 22 -8.26 20.32 0.32
C ALA A 22 -7.24 19.65 -0.56
N GLN A 23 -7.59 19.36 -1.79
CA GLN A 23 -6.69 18.74 -2.66
C GLN A 23 -5.55 19.65 -3.01
N THR A 24 -5.77 20.89 -3.17
CA THR A 24 -4.72 21.83 -3.48
C THR A 24 -3.73 21.84 -2.34
N LYS A 25 -4.23 21.77 -1.12
CA LYS A 25 -3.36 21.76 -0.04
C LYS A 25 -2.58 20.52 0.02
N SER A 26 -3.05 19.42 -0.34
CA SER A 26 -2.29 18.22 -0.25
C SER A 26 -2.34 17.52 -1.56
N GLU A 27 -2.01 18.21 -2.61
CA GLU A 27 -1.96 17.61 -3.88
C GLU A 27 -1.08 16.41 -3.88
N LYS A 28 -0.14 16.33 -2.97
CA LYS A 28 0.66 15.17 -2.87
C LYS A 28 -0.14 13.98 -2.40
N ASN A 29 -1.41 14.17 -2.04
CA ASN A 29 -2.19 13.04 -1.59
C ASN A 29 -3.28 12.65 -2.57
N THR A 30 -3.03 12.84 -3.87
CA THR A 30 -4.00 12.39 -4.85
C THR A 30 -3.92 10.89 -5.02
N ALA A 31 -2.96 10.23 -4.42
CA ALA A 31 -2.81 8.78 -4.52
C ALA A 31 -3.97 8.06 -3.87
N LYS A 32 -4.32 6.91 -4.42
CA LYS A 32 -5.41 6.10 -3.92
C LYS A 32 -4.94 4.68 -3.65
N PRO A 33 -4.09 4.52 -2.63
CA PRO A 33 -3.50 3.21 -2.36
C PRO A 33 -4.51 2.15 -1.98
N GLN A 34 -5.57 2.52 -1.28
CA GLN A 34 -6.58 1.54 -0.91
C GLN A 34 -7.29 1.00 -2.14
N ARG A 35 -7.55 1.87 -3.12
CA ARG A 35 -8.19 1.44 -4.35
C ARG A 35 -7.27 0.51 -5.13
N ALA A 36 -5.99 0.80 -5.14
CA ALA A 36 -5.02 -0.05 -5.80
C ALA A 36 -5.03 -1.43 -5.15
N LEU A 37 -5.00 -1.46 -3.83
CA LEU A 37 -4.99 -2.72 -3.10
C LEU A 37 -6.25 -3.54 -3.41
N GLU A 38 -7.40 -2.91 -3.40
CA GLU A 38 -8.65 -3.60 -3.68
C GLU A 38 -8.69 -4.15 -5.09
N GLN A 39 -8.21 -3.37 -6.06
CA GLN A 39 -8.24 -3.83 -7.43
C GLN A 39 -7.27 -4.98 -7.65
N ILE A 40 -6.10 -4.94 -7.05
CA ILE A 40 -5.15 -6.02 -7.17
C ILE A 40 -5.80 -7.32 -6.68
N TYR A 41 -6.42 -7.30 -5.51
CA TYR A 41 -6.96 -8.52 -4.95
C TYR A 41 -8.26 -8.95 -5.63
N SER A 42 -8.96 -8.07 -6.31
CA SER A 42 -10.11 -8.51 -7.06
C SER A 42 -9.70 -9.22 -8.34
N GLN A 43 -8.49 -8.99 -8.82
CA GLN A 43 -8.05 -9.55 -10.08
C GLN A 43 -6.96 -10.60 -9.94
N LEU A 44 -6.05 -10.40 -9.02
CA LEU A 44 -4.84 -11.20 -8.98
C LEU A 44 -4.60 -11.93 -7.67
N GLY A 45 -5.26 -11.55 -6.62
CA GLY A 45 -4.91 -12.07 -5.30
C GLY A 45 -5.69 -13.29 -4.89
N LYS A 46 -5.11 -14.05 -3.97
CA LYS A 46 -5.78 -15.20 -3.39
C LYS A 46 -6.75 -14.76 -2.32
N ARG A 47 -7.74 -15.59 -2.08
CA ARG A 47 -8.70 -15.27 -1.05
C ARG A 47 -8.59 -16.16 0.16
N ILE A 48 -8.17 -17.42 -0.01
CA ILE A 48 -8.08 -18.33 1.10
C ILE A 48 -6.91 -17.94 1.98
N GLY A 49 -7.15 -17.77 3.26
CA GLY A 49 -6.10 -17.39 4.20
C GLY A 49 -5.73 -15.92 4.13
N LEU A 50 -6.49 -15.11 3.38
CA LEU A 50 -6.15 -13.71 3.20
C LEU A 50 -6.56 -12.89 4.42
N VAL A 51 -5.63 -12.09 4.94
CA VAL A 51 -5.90 -11.13 5.99
C VAL A 51 -6.06 -9.79 5.29
N GLU A 52 -7.30 -9.33 5.17
CA GLU A 52 -7.59 -8.14 4.38
C GLU A 52 -7.37 -6.83 5.10
N GLU A 53 -7.58 -6.82 6.39
CA GLU A 53 -7.42 -5.58 7.15
C GLU A 53 -6.66 -5.87 8.42
N PRO A 54 -5.36 -6.13 8.31
CA PRO A 54 -4.59 -6.44 9.52
C PRO A 54 -4.58 -5.25 10.45
N THR A 55 -4.60 -5.52 11.74
CA THR A 55 -4.52 -4.46 12.74
C THR A 55 -3.08 -3.96 12.79
N ALA A 56 -2.88 -2.80 13.41
CA ALA A 56 -1.54 -2.27 13.58
C ALA A 56 -0.66 -3.26 14.33
N GLU A 57 -1.23 -4.02 15.27
CA GLU A 57 -0.49 -5.02 15.99
C GLU A 57 -0.08 -6.17 15.11
N GLN A 58 -0.95 -6.61 14.22
CA GLN A 58 -0.60 -7.66 13.29
C GLN A 58 0.45 -7.18 12.30
N ILE A 59 0.35 -5.95 11.86
CA ILE A 59 1.35 -5.40 10.95
C ILE A 59 2.71 -5.38 11.64
N ALA A 60 2.76 -5.01 12.91
CA ALA A 60 4.02 -5.00 13.63
C ALA A 60 4.53 -6.41 13.90
N ALA A 61 3.68 -7.28 14.40
CA ALA A 61 4.11 -8.61 14.86
C ALA A 61 4.34 -9.58 13.70
N VAL A 62 3.47 -9.55 12.70
CA VAL A 62 3.55 -10.52 11.61
C VAL A 62 4.39 -9.99 10.46
N VAL A 63 4.17 -8.74 10.09
CA VAL A 63 4.84 -8.19 8.92
C VAL A 63 6.18 -7.55 9.28
N GLY A 64 6.30 -7.03 10.49
CA GLY A 64 7.54 -6.40 10.91
C GLY A 64 7.66 -4.93 10.53
N LEU A 65 6.54 -4.29 10.20
CA LEU A 65 6.55 -2.85 9.95
C LEU A 65 6.28 -2.12 11.24
N ASP A 66 7.11 -1.14 11.54
CA ASP A 66 7.04 -0.41 12.78
C ASP A 66 6.22 0.87 12.58
N ALA A 67 5.19 1.05 13.37
CA ALA A 67 4.30 2.21 13.22
C ALA A 67 5.01 3.53 13.44
N LYS A 68 6.17 3.52 14.10
CA LYS A 68 6.89 4.77 14.29
C LYS A 68 7.49 5.25 13.00
N ASP A 69 7.59 4.41 11.98
CA ASP A 69 8.23 4.77 10.72
C ASP A 69 7.26 5.08 9.59
N TYR A 70 5.96 4.84 9.75
CA TYR A 70 5.06 5.12 8.65
C TYR A 70 3.86 5.95 9.09
N GLU A 71 3.28 6.69 8.13
CA GLU A 71 2.06 7.42 8.36
C GLU A 71 0.87 6.55 8.04
N GLN A 72 0.98 5.75 7.00
CA GLN A 72 -0.09 4.88 6.57
C GLN A 72 0.49 3.61 6.00
N ALA A 73 -0.17 2.52 6.23
CA ALA A 73 0.22 1.23 5.67
C ALA A 73 -1.03 0.53 5.17
N TYR A 74 -1.00 0.14 3.90
CA TYR A 74 -2.09 -0.58 3.27
C TYR A 74 -1.54 -1.96 2.94
N VAL A 75 -1.94 -2.94 3.73
CA VAL A 75 -1.31 -4.26 3.69
C VAL A 75 -2.37 -5.34 3.61
N ARG A 76 -2.15 -6.30 2.74
CA ARG A 76 -2.89 -7.56 2.76
C ARG A 76 -1.87 -8.67 2.63
N TYR A 77 -2.06 -9.73 3.39
CA TYR A 77 -1.14 -10.85 3.30
C TYR A 77 -1.91 -12.15 3.50
N VAL A 78 -1.37 -13.24 3.00
CA VAL A 78 -1.98 -14.55 3.16
C VAL A 78 -1.24 -15.25 4.30
N GLU A 79 -2.00 -15.91 5.16
CA GLU A 79 -1.40 -16.66 6.26
C GLU A 79 -0.56 -17.79 5.72
N THR A 80 0.53 -18.08 6.39
CA THR A 80 1.57 -18.98 5.90
C THR A 80 1.06 -20.33 5.43
N ASP A 81 0.09 -20.90 6.12
CA ASP A 81 -0.41 -22.20 5.73
C ASP A 81 -0.99 -22.21 4.33
N PHE A 82 -1.37 -21.05 3.82
CA PHE A 82 -1.98 -20.94 2.51
C PHE A 82 -1.06 -20.26 1.49
N GLY A 83 0.17 -20.03 1.86
CA GLY A 83 1.18 -19.53 0.94
C GLY A 83 1.40 -18.04 1.03
N ALA A 84 2.13 -17.51 0.07
CA ALA A 84 2.36 -16.09 -0.03
C ALA A 84 1.49 -15.51 -1.13
N ASP A 85 1.03 -14.29 -0.94
CA ASP A 85 0.26 -13.58 -1.94
C ASP A 85 -0.03 -12.23 -1.31
N ASP A 86 1.01 -11.43 -1.16
CA ASP A 86 0.96 -10.26 -0.31
C ASP A 86 1.21 -8.97 -1.06
N VAL A 87 0.60 -7.89 -0.59
CA VAL A 87 0.87 -6.54 -1.11
C VAL A 87 1.05 -5.61 0.08
N TYR A 88 2.09 -4.78 0.00
CA TYR A 88 2.41 -3.82 1.03
C TYR A 88 2.58 -2.46 0.36
N ILE A 89 1.78 -1.48 0.75
CA ILE A 89 1.86 -0.13 0.21
C ILE A 89 1.98 0.79 1.42
N VAL A 90 3.15 1.37 1.63
CA VAL A 90 3.47 2.04 2.87
C VAL A 90 3.92 3.47 2.62
N LEU A 91 3.36 4.41 3.35
CA LEU A 91 3.79 5.80 3.26
C LEU A 91 4.68 6.09 4.46
N PRO A 92 5.99 6.22 4.27
CA PRO A 92 6.87 6.49 5.39
C PRO A 92 6.64 7.89 5.96
N LYS A 93 6.92 8.07 7.23
CA LYS A 93 6.95 9.40 7.80
C LYS A 93 8.12 10.16 7.19
N GLU A 94 8.01 11.46 7.18
CA GLU A 94 9.12 12.28 6.71
C GLU A 94 10.15 12.39 7.80
N GLY A 95 11.38 12.66 7.39
CA GLY A 95 12.43 12.90 8.34
C GLY A 95 13.13 11.64 8.82
N LYS A 96 13.84 11.79 9.92
CA LYS A 96 14.69 10.73 10.44
C LYS A 96 14.26 10.35 11.83
N ASP A 97 14.63 9.14 12.23
CA ASP A 97 14.36 8.66 13.57
C ASP A 97 15.40 9.22 14.53
N GLU A 98 15.34 8.79 15.77
CA GLU A 98 16.24 9.29 16.80
C GLU A 98 17.69 8.93 16.55
N GLU A 99 17.93 7.93 15.74
CA GLU A 99 19.28 7.50 15.46
C GLU A 99 19.80 8.10 14.16
N GLY A 100 19.07 8.98 13.56
CA GLY A 100 19.52 9.65 12.35
C GLY A 100 19.23 8.88 11.06
N VAL A 101 18.45 7.83 11.12
CA VAL A 101 18.12 7.04 9.93
C VAL A 101 16.76 7.49 9.42
N SER A 102 16.62 7.68 8.13
CA SER A 102 15.35 8.14 7.60
C SER A 102 14.29 7.07 7.80
N HIS A 103 13.06 7.51 8.06
CA HIS A 103 11.95 6.58 8.20
C HIS A 103 11.77 5.75 6.93
N ARG A 104 12.04 6.35 5.77
CA ARG A 104 11.93 5.64 4.50
C ARG A 104 12.93 4.49 4.43
N GLU A 105 14.16 4.72 4.88
CA GLU A 105 15.15 3.66 4.88
C GLU A 105 14.74 2.56 5.85
N ASN A 106 14.15 2.94 6.98
CA ASN A 106 13.68 1.93 7.93
C ASN A 106 12.59 1.06 7.31
N ILE A 107 11.65 1.68 6.58
CA ILE A 107 10.58 0.92 5.93
C ILE A 107 11.15 -0.01 4.85
N LEU A 108 12.10 0.50 4.05
CA LEU A 108 12.72 -0.35 3.04
C LEU A 108 13.41 -1.55 3.69
N SER A 109 14.10 -1.32 4.79
CA SER A 109 14.79 -2.38 5.50
C SER A 109 13.78 -3.39 6.05
N GLN A 110 12.69 -2.92 6.62
CA GLN A 110 11.68 -3.79 7.18
C GLN A 110 11.00 -4.63 6.11
N LEU A 111 10.77 -4.07 4.92
CA LEU A 111 10.18 -4.84 3.84
C LEU A 111 11.16 -5.87 3.28
N ARG A 112 12.45 -5.54 3.21
CA ARG A 112 13.43 -6.51 2.79
C ARG A 112 13.50 -7.67 3.78
N GLU A 113 13.41 -7.36 5.08
CA GLU A 113 13.40 -8.40 6.10
C GLU A 113 12.16 -9.27 5.95
N ARG A 114 11.01 -8.68 5.65
CA ARG A 114 9.79 -9.45 5.44
C ARG A 114 9.94 -10.40 4.26
N LYS A 115 10.54 -9.92 3.17
CA LYS A 115 10.77 -10.74 1.99
C LYS A 115 11.69 -11.90 2.35
N ASP A 116 12.78 -11.63 3.05
CA ASP A 116 13.72 -12.66 3.42
C ASP A 116 13.07 -13.67 4.36
N PHE A 117 12.28 -13.20 5.31
CA PHE A 117 11.61 -14.08 6.23
C PHE A 117 10.64 -15.00 5.51
N ARG A 118 9.83 -14.48 4.57
CA ARG A 118 8.90 -15.31 3.83
C ARG A 118 9.64 -16.30 2.92
N THR A 119 10.75 -15.88 2.34
CA THR A 119 11.56 -16.79 1.52
C THR A 119 12.04 -17.97 2.38
N ARG A 120 12.50 -17.70 3.60
CA ARG A 120 12.96 -18.77 4.49
C ARG A 120 11.79 -19.62 4.96
N GLU A 121 10.66 -18.97 5.23
CA GLU A 121 9.49 -19.64 5.73
C GLU A 121 9.02 -20.70 4.74
N PHE A 122 9.08 -20.43 3.45
CA PHE A 122 8.62 -21.34 2.43
C PHE A 122 9.72 -22.24 1.86
N ALA A 123 10.94 -22.11 2.34
CA ALA A 123 12.05 -22.90 1.82
C ALA A 123 11.80 -24.40 2.00
N ASN A 124 11.19 -24.78 3.13
CA ASN A 124 10.90 -26.18 3.37
C ASN A 124 9.40 -26.48 3.36
N TYR A 125 8.60 -25.54 2.94
CA TYR A 125 7.17 -25.75 2.88
C TYR A 125 6.66 -24.92 1.72
N ASP A 126 6.93 -25.39 0.51
CA ASP A 126 6.64 -24.61 -0.67
C ASP A 126 5.21 -24.89 -1.14
N VAL A 127 4.26 -24.29 -0.46
CA VAL A 127 2.86 -24.48 -0.84
C VAL A 127 2.51 -23.45 -1.91
N TYR A 128 1.88 -23.90 -2.96
CA TYR A 128 1.44 -23.04 -4.06
C TYR A 128 2.56 -22.17 -4.64
N ASN A 129 3.74 -22.73 -4.74
CA ASN A 129 4.90 -22.05 -5.33
C ASN A 129 5.31 -20.81 -4.55
N SER A 130 5.03 -20.79 -3.26
CA SER A 130 5.24 -19.59 -2.45
C SER A 130 6.70 -19.24 -2.23
N ALA A 131 7.58 -20.21 -2.26
CA ALA A 131 9.02 -19.92 -2.13
C ALA A 131 9.45 -19.01 -3.27
N SER A 132 9.04 -19.34 -4.49
CA SER A 132 9.41 -18.54 -5.65
C SER A 132 8.72 -17.18 -5.60
N ILE A 133 7.44 -17.15 -5.19
CA ILE A 133 6.71 -15.89 -5.09
C ILE A 133 7.40 -14.97 -4.09
N ALA A 134 7.83 -15.48 -2.95
CA ALA A 134 8.49 -14.67 -1.94
C ALA A 134 9.86 -14.20 -2.44
N GLU A 135 10.61 -15.11 -3.05
CA GLU A 135 11.93 -14.79 -3.53
C GLU A 135 11.91 -13.74 -4.62
N ASN A 136 10.87 -13.72 -5.43
CA ASN A 136 10.75 -12.78 -6.53
C ASN A 136 9.93 -11.54 -6.19
N ALA A 137 9.68 -11.29 -4.92
CA ALA A 137 8.93 -10.11 -4.52
C ALA A 137 9.64 -8.85 -5.03
N LEU A 138 8.85 -7.90 -5.49
CA LEU A 138 9.34 -6.69 -6.10
C LEU A 138 9.16 -5.53 -5.14
N ILE A 139 10.24 -4.82 -4.81
CA ILE A 139 10.17 -3.65 -3.95
C ILE A 139 10.53 -2.43 -4.77
N PHE A 140 9.69 -1.42 -4.73
CA PHE A 140 9.95 -0.19 -5.47
C PHE A 140 9.27 0.99 -4.79
N GLU A 141 9.61 2.18 -5.22
CA GLU A 141 8.99 3.39 -4.67
C GLU A 141 8.15 4.04 -5.75
N ARG A 142 7.02 4.60 -5.36
CA ARG A 142 6.12 5.26 -6.30
C ARG A 142 5.35 6.33 -5.55
N GLY A 143 5.49 7.58 -5.98
CA GLY A 143 4.70 8.67 -5.44
C GLY A 143 4.84 8.87 -3.95
N GLY A 144 6.02 8.63 -3.41
CA GLY A 144 6.25 8.76 -1.98
C GLY A 144 5.98 7.49 -1.19
N TYR A 145 5.34 6.51 -1.80
CA TYR A 145 5.07 5.25 -1.14
C TYR A 145 6.17 4.24 -1.41
N VAL A 146 6.42 3.36 -0.46
CA VAL A 146 7.29 2.22 -0.66
C VAL A 146 6.36 1.02 -0.83
N VAL A 147 6.54 0.28 -1.91
CA VAL A 147 5.64 -0.81 -2.27
C VAL A 147 6.40 -2.11 -2.36
N MET A 148 5.82 -3.18 -1.83
CA MET A 148 6.31 -4.52 -2.11
C MET A 148 5.18 -5.35 -2.66
N LEU A 149 5.41 -5.97 -3.80
CA LEU A 149 4.46 -6.88 -4.42
C LEU A 149 5.03 -8.29 -4.32
N MET A 150 4.29 -9.18 -3.69
CA MET A 150 4.72 -10.56 -3.50
C MET A 150 3.61 -11.43 -4.05
N LEU A 151 3.44 -11.41 -5.37
CA LEU A 151 2.35 -12.08 -6.07
C LEU A 151 2.92 -12.87 -7.23
N GLU A 152 2.09 -13.69 -7.81
CA GLU A 152 2.53 -14.47 -8.94
C GLU A 152 2.75 -13.56 -10.15
N ASP A 153 1.90 -12.57 -10.33
CA ASP A 153 2.00 -11.65 -11.46
C ASP A 153 2.25 -10.23 -10.95
N ASN A 154 3.49 -9.96 -10.58
CA ASN A 154 3.86 -8.65 -10.07
C ASN A 154 3.76 -7.56 -11.13
N ASP A 155 3.96 -7.91 -12.39
CA ASP A 155 3.92 -6.90 -13.45
C ASP A 155 2.51 -6.32 -13.61
N SER A 156 1.50 -7.16 -13.59
CA SER A 156 0.12 -6.68 -13.67
C SER A 156 -0.25 -5.87 -12.45
N ALA A 157 0.21 -6.32 -11.27
CA ALA A 157 -0.07 -5.59 -10.05
C ALA A 157 0.63 -4.22 -10.07
N ARG A 158 1.83 -4.16 -10.59
CA ARG A 158 2.55 -2.89 -10.68
C ARG A 158 1.80 -1.91 -11.57
N SER A 159 1.21 -2.38 -12.66
CA SER A 159 0.42 -1.51 -13.52
C SER A 159 -0.78 -0.93 -12.77
N ILE A 160 -1.38 -1.73 -11.89
CA ILE A 160 -2.49 -1.24 -11.08
C ILE A 160 -1.99 -0.19 -10.09
N ILE A 161 -0.84 -0.40 -9.47
CA ILE A 161 -0.25 0.58 -8.58
C ILE A 161 -0.03 1.89 -9.35
N GLU A 162 0.51 1.80 -10.56
CA GLU A 162 0.79 3.00 -11.34
C GLU A 162 -0.48 3.74 -11.74
N LYS A 163 -1.58 3.02 -11.87
CA LYS A 163 -2.83 3.65 -12.21
C LYS A 163 -3.38 4.48 -11.05
N TYR A 164 -3.21 4.02 -9.84
CA TYR A 164 -3.82 4.68 -8.69
C TYR A 164 -2.85 5.54 -7.87
N ILE A 165 -1.57 5.41 -8.09
CA ILE A 165 -0.58 6.21 -7.35
C ILE A 165 0.29 6.93 -8.37
N PRO A 166 0.19 8.24 -8.48
CA PRO A 166 0.98 8.99 -9.46
C PRO A 166 2.47 8.89 -9.17
N GLU A 167 3.25 8.95 -10.18
CA GLU A 167 4.68 8.83 -10.03
C GLU A 167 5.22 9.91 -9.14
N ARG A 168 4.72 11.13 -9.22
CA ARG A 168 5.11 12.17 -8.38
C ARG A 168 3.94 12.76 -7.76
N LEU A 169 3.97 12.95 -6.46
CA LEU A 169 2.96 13.70 -5.81
C LEU A 169 3.38 15.13 -6.04
N ASN A 170 2.55 15.93 -6.40
CA ASN A 170 2.83 17.21 -6.79
C ASN A 170 3.74 17.97 -5.99
N LEU A 171 4.90 18.06 -6.38
CA LEU A 171 5.81 18.58 -5.64
C LEU A 171 6.26 19.86 -5.91
N SER A 172 6.02 20.40 -6.85
CA SER A 172 6.60 21.64 -7.14
C SER A 172 5.87 22.71 -6.84
#